data_8e3bf7f91c8d558468ffec5a131448f6
#
_entry.id   8e3bf7f91c8d558468ffec5a131448f6
#
_cell.length_a   1.000
_cell.length_b   1.000
_cell.length_c   1.000
_cell.angle_alpha   90.00
_cell.angle_beta   90.00
_cell.angle_gamma   90.00
#
_symmetry.space_group_name_H-M   'P 1'
#
loop_
_entity.id
_entity.type
_entity.pdbx_description
1 polymer ?
#
loop_
_entity_poly.entity_id
_entity_poly.type
_entity_poly.pdbx_seq_one_letter_code
_entity_poly.pdbx_strand_id
1 'polypeptide(L)'
;MALFGQPSFGAGASGVNTGGFGSTTAAASVANPNKDYEIENPSDDSISSLAFSPASVQSNFLVSGAWDNNVRCWEIVSTGKAIPKAQQTMAGPVLDVAWHDDGSKVFMASCDKQVKCWDLASNQSVQVAEHAAPVRSCRWIKASNYSALMTASWDKTLKFWDTRSPNPMMSIDLPERAYCADVDYPMAVVVTAGRSIIIYQLEGGPKEFKRMESPLKYQHRCVSIFRDKNKTPTGFATGSVEGRVAIQYLNAVNPKDNFTFKCHRSNGAANGFQDIYAVNDLAFHPYHGTLVTAGSDGRFSYWDKDSRTKLKTSEACEQPITKCAFNKDGQILAYSVSYDWSKGHEYYNTQKKNYIFLRPCFEDLKPRQKT
;
A
#
# COMPACT_ATOMS: atom_id res chain seq x y z
N MET A 1 6.30 9.09 26.50
CA MET A 1 5.80 7.71 26.73
C MET A 1 6.40 6.81 25.65
N ALA A 2 7.18 5.81 26.04
CA ALA A 2 7.78 4.88 25.07
C ALA A 2 6.67 3.98 24.52
N LEU A 3 6.50 3.96 23.20
CA LEU A 3 5.47 3.17 22.50
C LEU A 3 5.79 1.67 22.41
N PHE A 4 7.01 1.26 22.78
CA PHE A 4 7.47 -0.12 22.57
C PHE A 4 8.18 -0.68 23.81
N GLY A 5 7.83 -1.92 24.17
CA GLY A 5 8.58 -2.75 25.11
C GLY A 5 9.94 -3.20 24.53
N GLN A 6 10.85 -3.66 25.35
CA GLN A 6 12.19 -4.09 24.92
C GLN A 6 12.13 -5.23 23.90
N PRO A 7 12.94 -5.19 22.82
CA PRO A 7 12.95 -6.23 21.80
C PRO A 7 13.71 -7.48 22.24
N SER A 8 13.12 -8.67 22.05
CA SER A 8 13.83 -9.94 22.09
C SER A 8 14.12 -10.41 20.65
N PHE A 9 15.27 -10.05 20.13
CA PHE A 9 15.83 -10.71 18.95
C PHE A 9 16.83 -11.76 19.42
N GLY A 10 16.58 -13.03 19.13
CA GLY A 10 17.51 -14.13 19.41
C GLY A 10 18.75 -14.00 18.52
N ALA A 11 19.92 -13.95 19.11
CA ALA A 11 21.20 -13.98 18.42
C ALA A 11 21.54 -15.43 18.05
N GLY A 12 21.53 -15.74 16.77
CA GLY A 12 22.16 -16.93 16.20
C GLY A 12 23.64 -16.65 15.90
N ALA A 13 24.54 -17.34 16.59
CA ALA A 13 25.97 -17.26 16.35
C ALA A 13 26.35 -17.99 15.05
N SER A 14 27.05 -17.33 14.15
CA SER A 14 27.67 -17.94 12.99
C SER A 14 29.20 -17.75 13.02
N GLY A 15 29.89 -18.87 12.77
CA GLY A 15 31.32 -19.02 12.79
C GLY A 15 32.03 -18.27 11.68
N VAL A 16 33.23 -17.84 12.04
CA VAL A 16 34.23 -17.19 11.18
C VAL A 16 34.83 -18.21 10.22
N ASN A 17 34.90 -17.85 8.94
CA ASN A 17 35.82 -18.49 8.02
C ASN A 17 36.62 -17.45 7.24
N THR A 18 37.92 -17.47 7.41
CA THR A 18 38.91 -16.62 6.75
C THR A 18 39.38 -17.24 5.44
N GLY A 19 39.44 -16.46 4.37
CA GLY A 19 40.22 -16.87 3.18
C GLY A 19 39.93 -16.13 1.90
N GLY A 20 40.88 -15.37 1.39
CA GLY A 20 41.12 -15.17 -0.03
C GLY A 20 40.79 -13.77 -0.61
N PHE A 21 41.81 -12.94 -0.73
CA PHE A 21 41.83 -11.74 -1.57
C PHE A 21 41.61 -12.08 -3.04
N GLY A 22 40.51 -11.62 -3.62
CA GLY A 22 40.30 -11.51 -5.03
C GLY A 22 39.66 -10.15 -5.31
N SER A 23 40.45 -9.23 -5.89
CA SER A 23 39.97 -7.94 -6.38
C SER A 23 39.04 -8.18 -7.57
N THR A 24 37.76 -8.18 -7.30
CA THR A 24 36.72 -8.03 -8.34
C THR A 24 36.09 -6.66 -8.16
N THR A 25 36.24 -5.81 -9.18
CA THR A 25 35.45 -4.59 -9.34
C THR A 25 33.98 -4.94 -9.12
N ALA A 26 33.43 -4.53 -7.97
CA ALA A 26 32.01 -4.69 -7.68
C ALA A 26 31.22 -3.92 -8.72
N ALA A 27 30.56 -4.63 -9.61
CA ALA A 27 29.48 -4.08 -10.42
C ALA A 27 28.49 -3.45 -9.43
N ALA A 28 28.15 -2.16 -9.64
CA ALA A 28 27.18 -1.45 -8.82
C ALA A 28 25.94 -2.33 -8.66
N SER A 29 25.51 -2.60 -7.43
CA SER A 29 24.43 -3.55 -7.18
C SER A 29 23.17 -3.06 -7.90
N VAL A 30 22.67 -3.84 -8.83
CA VAL A 30 21.42 -3.62 -9.59
C VAL A 30 20.21 -3.52 -8.66
N ALA A 31 20.34 -3.94 -7.40
CA ALA A 31 19.30 -3.99 -6.38
C ALA A 31 18.74 -2.59 -5.98
N ASN A 32 19.60 -1.57 -5.91
CA ASN A 32 19.20 -0.20 -5.52
C ASN A 32 19.66 0.85 -6.56
N PRO A 33 19.04 0.84 -7.77
CA PRO A 33 19.47 1.72 -8.86
C PRO A 33 19.15 3.20 -8.57
N ASN A 34 18.20 3.46 -7.71
CA ASN A 34 17.76 4.80 -7.33
C ASN A 34 18.58 5.42 -6.18
N LYS A 35 19.49 4.65 -5.55
CA LYS A 35 20.31 5.06 -4.40
C LYS A 35 19.49 5.55 -3.21
N ASP A 36 18.34 4.93 -2.99
CA ASP A 36 17.43 5.22 -1.88
C ASP A 36 17.90 4.49 -0.60
N TYR A 37 17.40 4.89 0.57
CA TYR A 37 17.75 4.25 1.84
C TYR A 37 17.09 2.87 1.94
N GLU A 38 17.88 1.83 2.16
CA GLU A 38 17.37 0.45 2.31
C GLU A 38 17.03 0.18 3.78
N ILE A 39 15.86 -0.45 4.00
CA ILE A 39 15.50 -1.06 5.28
C ILE A 39 16.08 -2.47 5.34
N GLU A 40 16.85 -2.74 6.38
CA GLU A 40 17.48 -4.05 6.58
C GLU A 40 16.43 -5.13 6.94
N ASN A 41 16.55 -6.32 6.33
CA ASN A 41 15.75 -7.51 6.60
C ASN A 41 14.23 -7.25 6.62
N PRO A 42 13.65 -6.70 5.53
CA PRO A 42 12.25 -6.31 5.53
C PRO A 42 11.29 -7.50 5.53
N SER A 43 11.62 -8.60 4.85
CA SER A 43 10.80 -9.81 4.75
C SER A 43 11.52 -10.92 3.99
N ASP A 44 11.22 -12.17 4.34
CA ASP A 44 11.69 -13.37 3.64
C ASP A 44 10.82 -13.72 2.41
N ASP A 45 9.61 -13.14 2.31
CA ASP A 45 8.69 -13.32 1.18
C ASP A 45 8.12 -11.97 0.70
N SER A 46 7.31 -12.02 -0.34
CA SER A 46 6.76 -10.85 -1.03
C SER A 46 6.00 -9.92 -0.08
N ILE A 47 6.25 -8.63 -0.22
CA ILE A 47 5.64 -7.58 0.61
C ILE A 47 4.29 -7.21 0.02
N SER A 48 3.24 -7.30 0.83
CA SER A 48 1.83 -7.14 0.45
C SER A 48 1.20 -5.82 0.89
N SER A 49 1.77 -5.16 1.90
CA SER A 49 1.22 -3.90 2.43
C SER A 49 2.30 -3.06 3.08
N LEU A 50 2.18 -1.73 2.96
CA LEU A 50 2.99 -0.71 3.63
C LEU A 50 2.09 0.38 4.18
N ALA A 51 2.31 0.82 5.43
CA ALA A 51 1.58 1.93 6.01
C ALA A 51 2.46 2.73 6.98
N PHE A 52 2.53 4.05 6.81
CA PHE A 52 3.13 4.94 7.79
C PHE A 52 2.16 5.27 8.93
N SER A 53 2.70 5.59 10.10
CA SER A 53 1.94 6.06 11.25
C SER A 53 1.14 7.33 10.93
N PRO A 54 -0.04 7.51 11.56
CA PRO A 54 -0.90 8.68 11.34
C PRO A 54 -0.27 9.97 11.89
N ALA A 55 -0.83 11.11 11.49
CA ALA A 55 -0.35 12.43 11.89
C ALA A 55 -0.42 12.72 13.40
N SER A 56 -1.21 11.96 14.15
CA SER A 56 -1.30 12.00 15.62
C SER A 56 -0.01 11.56 16.32
N VAL A 57 0.82 10.76 15.63
CA VAL A 57 2.12 10.29 16.16
C VAL A 57 3.23 11.21 15.68
N GLN A 58 4.06 11.69 16.59
CA GLN A 58 5.15 12.62 16.26
C GLN A 58 6.24 11.95 15.41
N SER A 59 6.69 10.75 15.81
CA SER A 59 7.69 9.97 15.07
C SER A 59 7.10 9.34 13.80
N ASN A 60 7.94 9.07 12.81
CA ASN A 60 7.56 8.31 11.64
C ASN A 60 7.78 6.81 11.91
N PHE A 61 6.71 6.06 12.04
CA PHE A 61 6.78 4.60 12.06
C PHE A 61 6.27 4.06 10.72
N LEU A 62 6.93 3.03 10.21
CA LEU A 62 6.50 2.27 9.04
C LEU A 62 6.18 0.85 9.46
N VAL A 63 5.01 0.37 9.02
CA VAL A 63 4.60 -1.02 9.20
C VAL A 63 4.49 -1.68 7.82
N SER A 64 5.01 -2.91 7.71
CA SER A 64 4.83 -3.76 6.52
C SER A 64 4.16 -5.08 6.87
N GLY A 65 3.26 -5.54 6.01
CA GLY A 65 2.76 -6.91 5.98
C GLY A 65 3.34 -7.68 4.81
N ALA A 66 3.56 -8.98 4.97
CA ALA A 66 4.18 -9.82 3.95
C ALA A 66 3.60 -11.24 3.89
N TRP A 67 3.95 -11.96 2.82
CA TRP A 67 3.54 -13.34 2.60
C TRP A 67 4.27 -14.35 3.51
N ASP A 68 5.33 -13.92 4.22
CA ASP A 68 5.99 -14.67 5.30
C ASP A 68 5.19 -14.70 6.61
N ASN A 69 3.93 -14.32 6.59
CA ASN A 69 2.99 -14.23 7.71
C ASN A 69 3.32 -13.14 8.75
N ASN A 70 4.36 -12.35 8.56
CA ASN A 70 4.81 -11.38 9.55
C ASN A 70 4.36 -9.96 9.21
N VAL A 71 4.10 -9.22 10.28
CA VAL A 71 3.97 -7.76 10.27
C VAL A 71 5.13 -7.18 11.06
N ARG A 72 5.89 -6.29 10.45
CA ARG A 72 7.07 -5.66 11.05
C ARG A 72 6.89 -4.16 11.16
N CYS A 73 7.44 -3.58 12.22
CA CYS A 73 7.40 -2.14 12.49
C CYS A 73 8.80 -1.58 12.69
N TRP A 74 9.08 -0.46 12.01
CA TRP A 74 10.33 0.31 12.14
C TRP A 74 10.02 1.75 12.50
N GLU A 75 10.91 2.37 13.27
CA GLU A 75 10.97 3.81 13.41
C GLU A 75 11.94 4.39 12.37
N ILE A 76 11.45 5.36 11.61
CA ILE A 76 12.27 6.06 10.61
C ILE A 76 12.75 7.37 11.24
N VAL A 77 14.03 7.42 11.56
CA VAL A 77 14.62 8.62 12.17
C VAL A 77 15.02 9.66 11.12
N SER A 78 15.28 10.88 11.56
CA SER A 78 15.54 12.03 10.67
C SER A 78 16.75 11.84 9.74
N THR A 79 17.69 10.95 10.09
CA THR A 79 18.83 10.58 9.24
C THR A 79 18.47 9.66 8.08
N GLY A 80 17.21 9.23 7.96
CA GLY A 80 16.73 8.24 6.99
C GLY A 80 16.95 6.78 7.42
N LYS A 81 17.63 6.52 8.55
CA LYS A 81 17.83 5.17 9.07
C LYS A 81 16.52 4.59 9.63
N ALA A 82 16.26 3.32 9.33
CA ALA A 82 15.15 2.55 9.89
C ALA A 82 15.64 1.72 11.09
N ILE A 83 14.97 1.86 12.22
CA ILE A 83 15.26 1.14 13.46
C ILE A 83 14.13 0.14 13.70
N PRO A 84 14.40 -1.18 13.68
CA PRO A 84 13.37 -2.19 13.97
C PRO A 84 12.86 -2.02 15.40
N LYS A 85 11.54 -2.10 15.57
CA LYS A 85 10.87 -1.91 16.87
C LYS A 85 10.15 -3.14 17.35
N ALA A 86 9.31 -3.75 16.51
CA ALA A 86 8.49 -4.87 16.91
C ALA A 86 8.03 -5.69 15.69
N GLN A 87 7.59 -6.90 15.97
CA GLN A 87 7.04 -7.82 14.97
C GLN A 87 5.90 -8.63 15.57
N GLN A 88 4.91 -8.97 14.73
CA GLN A 88 3.84 -9.92 15.02
C GLN A 88 3.74 -10.94 13.90
N THR A 89 3.27 -12.15 14.25
CA THR A 89 3.06 -13.24 13.31
C THR A 89 1.59 -13.63 13.25
N MET A 90 1.04 -13.74 12.05
CA MET A 90 -0.30 -14.26 11.78
C MET A 90 -0.24 -15.77 11.46
N ALA A 91 -1.39 -16.44 11.45
CA ALA A 91 -1.46 -17.86 11.07
C ALA A 91 -1.38 -18.08 9.54
N GLY A 92 -1.49 -17.02 8.76
CA GLY A 92 -1.38 -17.02 7.30
C GLY A 92 -0.81 -15.72 6.75
N PRO A 93 -0.54 -15.65 5.44
CA PRO A 93 0.00 -14.46 4.78
C PRO A 93 -0.80 -13.20 5.10
N VAL A 94 -0.09 -12.13 5.40
CA VAL A 94 -0.70 -10.82 5.64
C VAL A 94 -1.02 -10.17 4.29
N LEU A 95 -2.24 -9.69 4.11
CA LEU A 95 -2.68 -9.06 2.86
C LEU A 95 -2.79 -7.53 2.97
N ASP A 96 -3.06 -7.02 4.18
CA ASP A 96 -3.17 -5.58 4.40
C ASP A 96 -2.88 -5.21 5.86
N VAL A 97 -2.42 -3.97 6.09
CA VAL A 97 -2.22 -3.39 7.40
C VAL A 97 -2.79 -1.98 7.46
N ALA A 98 -3.35 -1.59 8.60
CA ALA A 98 -3.88 -0.26 8.83
C ALA A 98 -3.59 0.22 10.25
N TRP A 99 -3.31 1.50 10.40
CA TRP A 99 -3.14 2.12 11.70
C TRP A 99 -4.48 2.54 12.32
N HIS A 100 -4.58 2.42 13.62
CA HIS A 100 -5.56 3.16 14.40
C HIS A 100 -5.22 4.66 14.37
N ASP A 101 -6.22 5.54 14.45
CA ASP A 101 -6.03 6.99 14.28
C ASP A 101 -5.16 7.66 15.34
N ASP A 102 -5.04 7.08 16.54
CA ASP A 102 -4.12 7.55 17.59
C ASP A 102 -2.70 7.00 17.48
N GLY A 103 -2.47 6.06 16.57
CA GLY A 103 -1.17 5.42 16.32
C GLY A 103 -0.72 4.42 17.40
N SER A 104 -1.59 4.06 18.36
CA SER A 104 -1.27 3.07 19.40
C SER A 104 -1.38 1.63 18.93
N LYS A 105 -2.14 1.38 17.85
CA LYS A 105 -2.50 0.04 17.38
C LYS A 105 -2.40 -0.09 15.88
N VAL A 106 -2.16 -1.32 15.43
CA VAL A 106 -2.14 -1.71 14.01
C VAL A 106 -3.11 -2.85 13.78
N PHE A 107 -3.96 -2.74 12.77
CA PHE A 107 -4.82 -3.81 12.29
C PHE A 107 -4.11 -4.60 11.21
N MET A 108 -4.19 -5.93 11.27
CA MET A 108 -3.48 -6.87 10.41
C MET A 108 -4.50 -7.82 9.79
N ALA A 109 -4.76 -7.69 8.49
CA ALA A 109 -5.67 -8.53 7.73
C ALA A 109 -4.90 -9.65 7.02
N SER A 110 -5.41 -10.89 7.10
CA SER A 110 -4.65 -12.07 6.68
C SER A 110 -5.46 -13.08 5.85
N CYS A 111 -4.74 -13.96 5.19
CA CYS A 111 -5.26 -15.13 4.50
C CYS A 111 -5.88 -16.17 5.45
N ASP A 112 -5.58 -16.12 6.75
CA ASP A 112 -6.21 -16.96 7.77
C ASP A 112 -7.67 -16.58 8.07
N LYS A 113 -8.23 -15.61 7.31
CA LYS A 113 -9.60 -15.09 7.39
C LYS A 113 -9.85 -14.15 8.58
N GLN A 114 -8.83 -13.84 9.35
CA GLN A 114 -8.92 -13.01 10.56
C GLN A 114 -8.33 -11.62 10.33
N VAL A 115 -8.79 -10.69 11.14
CA VAL A 115 -8.08 -9.44 11.41
C VAL A 115 -7.74 -9.38 12.88
N LYS A 116 -6.46 -9.17 13.17
CA LYS A 116 -5.99 -8.93 14.55
C LYS A 116 -5.66 -7.46 14.74
N CYS A 117 -5.90 -6.99 15.95
CA CYS A 117 -5.48 -5.70 16.44
C CYS A 117 -4.23 -5.88 17.29
N TRP A 118 -3.12 -5.34 16.83
CA TRP A 118 -1.84 -5.36 17.51
C TRP A 118 -1.66 -4.08 18.33
N ASP A 119 -1.60 -4.21 19.65
CA ASP A 119 -1.26 -3.12 20.55
C ASP A 119 0.27 -3.00 20.64
N LEU A 120 0.78 -1.84 20.22
CA LEU A 120 2.23 -1.64 20.11
C LEU A 120 2.92 -1.47 21.47
N ALA A 121 2.22 -0.97 22.48
CA ALA A 121 2.79 -0.76 23.80
C ALA A 121 3.00 -2.08 24.56
N SER A 122 2.01 -2.98 24.50
CA SER A 122 2.08 -4.29 25.14
C SER A 122 2.72 -5.36 24.25
N ASN A 123 2.87 -5.09 22.97
CA ASN A 123 3.26 -6.04 21.93
C ASN A 123 2.33 -7.28 21.88
N GLN A 124 1.04 -7.13 22.20
CA GLN A 124 0.06 -8.18 22.15
C GLN A 124 -0.90 -7.97 20.98
N SER A 125 -1.43 -9.05 20.43
CA SER A 125 -2.43 -8.99 19.39
C SER A 125 -3.67 -9.81 19.73
N VAL A 126 -4.85 -9.25 19.44
CA VAL A 126 -6.15 -9.89 19.66
C VAL A 126 -6.96 -9.90 18.38
N GLN A 127 -7.74 -10.96 18.15
CA GLN A 127 -8.66 -11.03 17.02
C GLN A 127 -9.80 -10.02 17.23
N VAL A 128 -10.10 -9.22 16.20
CA VAL A 128 -11.17 -8.20 16.23
C VAL A 128 -12.16 -8.33 15.08
N ALA A 129 -11.86 -9.14 14.07
CA ALA A 129 -12.76 -9.38 12.94
C ALA A 129 -12.51 -10.76 12.32
N GLU A 130 -13.56 -11.31 11.68
CA GLU A 130 -13.50 -12.59 10.99
C GLU A 130 -14.39 -12.60 9.75
N HIS A 131 -13.92 -13.32 8.73
CA HIS A 131 -14.62 -13.55 7.47
C HIS A 131 -14.63 -15.04 7.09
N ALA A 132 -15.45 -15.41 6.12
CA ALA A 132 -15.50 -16.80 5.61
C ALA A 132 -14.36 -17.12 4.64
N ALA A 133 -13.65 -16.09 4.11
CA ALA A 133 -12.50 -16.22 3.21
C ALA A 133 -11.43 -15.17 3.56
N PRO A 134 -10.23 -15.18 2.94
CA PRO A 134 -9.16 -14.22 3.18
C PRO A 134 -9.63 -12.76 3.21
N VAL A 135 -9.11 -12.00 4.17
CA VAL A 135 -9.42 -10.58 4.31
C VAL A 135 -8.42 -9.77 3.48
N ARG A 136 -8.92 -9.18 2.38
CA ARG A 136 -8.06 -8.50 1.42
C ARG A 136 -7.66 -7.09 1.83
N SER A 137 -8.54 -6.38 2.53
CA SER A 137 -8.26 -5.00 2.97
C SER A 137 -8.86 -4.73 4.33
N CYS A 138 -8.16 -3.95 5.12
CA CYS A 138 -8.66 -3.38 6.37
C CYS A 138 -8.33 -1.88 6.41
N ARG A 139 -9.28 -1.06 6.92
CA ARG A 139 -9.13 0.40 7.06
C ARG A 139 -9.81 0.86 8.32
N TRP A 140 -9.15 1.71 9.08
CA TRP A 140 -9.75 2.35 10.23
C TRP A 140 -10.55 3.57 9.82
N ILE A 141 -11.74 3.71 10.38
CA ILE A 141 -12.64 4.85 10.18
C ILE A 141 -12.75 5.60 11.49
N LYS A 142 -12.45 6.89 11.46
CA LYS A 142 -12.71 7.82 12.55
C LYS A 142 -13.72 8.86 12.06
N ALA A 143 -14.98 8.65 12.43
CA ALA A 143 -16.06 9.61 12.21
C ALA A 143 -16.26 10.48 13.46
N SER A 144 -17.08 11.51 13.34
CA SER A 144 -17.40 12.41 14.48
C SER A 144 -18.18 11.71 15.59
N ASN A 145 -19.04 10.75 15.25
CA ASN A 145 -19.98 10.08 16.16
C ASN A 145 -19.73 8.57 16.34
N TYR A 146 -18.81 7.98 15.57
CA TYR A 146 -18.42 6.57 15.72
C TYR A 146 -16.98 6.35 15.26
N SER A 147 -16.44 5.18 15.63
CA SER A 147 -15.21 4.66 15.03
C SER A 147 -15.45 3.20 14.67
N ALA A 148 -14.93 2.75 13.56
CA ALA A 148 -15.11 1.38 13.10
C ALA A 148 -13.91 0.89 12.28
N LEU A 149 -13.66 -0.40 12.34
CA LEU A 149 -12.78 -1.09 11.41
C LEU A 149 -13.61 -1.56 10.21
N MET A 150 -13.28 -1.08 9.02
CA MET A 150 -13.82 -1.59 7.76
C MET A 150 -12.95 -2.73 7.25
N THR A 151 -13.55 -3.86 6.88
CA THR A 151 -12.85 -5.01 6.29
C THR A 151 -13.54 -5.47 5.02
N ALA A 152 -12.76 -5.73 3.98
CA ALA A 152 -13.26 -6.22 2.69
C ALA A 152 -12.59 -7.56 2.34
N SER A 153 -13.38 -8.56 2.00
CA SER A 153 -12.93 -9.95 1.87
C SER A 153 -13.23 -10.59 0.52
N TRP A 154 -12.54 -11.68 0.25
CA TRP A 154 -12.83 -12.58 -0.87
C TRP A 154 -14.10 -13.41 -0.66
N ASP A 155 -14.71 -13.39 0.53
CA ASP A 155 -16.03 -13.97 0.79
C ASP A 155 -17.18 -13.15 0.17
N LYS A 156 -16.85 -12.06 -0.56
CA LYS A 156 -17.81 -11.14 -1.17
C LYS A 156 -18.60 -10.32 -0.14
N THR A 157 -17.99 -10.03 1.01
CA THR A 157 -18.60 -9.14 2.01
C THR A 157 -17.71 -7.97 2.35
N LEU A 158 -18.34 -6.85 2.68
CA LEU A 158 -17.77 -5.68 3.32
C LEU A 158 -18.37 -5.58 4.71
N LYS A 159 -17.54 -5.62 5.74
CA LYS A 159 -18.01 -5.57 7.13
C LYS A 159 -17.42 -4.37 7.87
N PHE A 160 -18.21 -3.89 8.83
CA PHE A 160 -17.80 -2.81 9.74
C PHE A 160 -17.89 -3.33 11.17
N TRP A 161 -16.83 -3.09 11.95
CA TRP A 161 -16.66 -3.67 13.27
C TRP A 161 -16.42 -2.59 14.31
N ASP A 162 -17.14 -2.70 15.43
CA ASP A 162 -16.67 -2.14 16.70
C ASP A 162 -15.67 -3.14 17.26
N THR A 163 -14.41 -2.76 17.39
CA THR A 163 -13.32 -3.64 17.85
C THR A 163 -13.48 -4.16 19.29
N ARG A 164 -14.51 -3.70 19.99
CA ARG A 164 -14.90 -4.15 21.34
C ARG A 164 -15.97 -5.26 21.30
N SER A 165 -16.57 -5.50 20.13
CA SER A 165 -17.64 -6.47 19.92
C SER A 165 -17.16 -7.63 19.05
N PRO A 166 -17.55 -8.88 19.34
CA PRO A 166 -17.23 -10.02 18.49
C PRO A 166 -18.05 -10.07 17.20
N ASN A 167 -19.16 -9.32 17.13
CA ASN A 167 -20.03 -9.31 15.96
C ASN A 167 -19.84 -8.03 15.14
N PRO A 168 -19.96 -8.10 13.82
CA PRO A 168 -19.90 -6.91 12.99
C PRO A 168 -21.11 -5.98 13.27
N MET A 169 -20.87 -4.68 13.31
CA MET A 169 -21.93 -3.67 13.37
C MET A 169 -22.80 -3.69 12.11
N MET A 170 -22.18 -4.01 10.98
CA MET A 170 -22.84 -4.06 9.67
C MET A 170 -22.08 -5.02 8.76
N SER A 171 -22.84 -5.78 7.95
CA SER A 171 -22.32 -6.61 6.87
C SER A 171 -23.05 -6.28 5.59
N ILE A 172 -22.33 -6.05 4.51
CA ILE A 172 -22.85 -5.68 3.19
C ILE A 172 -22.34 -6.69 2.17
N ASP A 173 -23.23 -7.25 1.37
CA ASP A 173 -22.87 -8.14 0.28
C ASP A 173 -22.31 -7.36 -0.90
N LEU A 174 -21.14 -7.79 -1.37
CA LEU A 174 -20.50 -7.27 -2.57
C LEU A 174 -20.87 -8.16 -3.78
N PRO A 175 -20.93 -7.59 -5.00
CA PRO A 175 -21.26 -8.37 -6.20
C PRO A 175 -20.19 -9.43 -6.53
N GLU A 176 -18.95 -9.21 -6.10
CA GLU A 176 -17.81 -10.10 -6.29
C GLU A 176 -16.73 -9.88 -5.20
N ARG A 177 -15.72 -10.76 -5.17
CA ARG A 177 -14.58 -10.67 -4.22
C ARG A 177 -13.97 -9.28 -4.22
N ALA A 178 -13.70 -8.74 -3.05
CA ALA A 178 -13.00 -7.47 -2.92
C ALA A 178 -11.54 -7.61 -3.34
N TYR A 179 -11.06 -6.73 -4.21
CA TYR A 179 -9.66 -6.70 -4.66
C TYR A 179 -8.84 -5.59 -4.05
N CYS A 180 -9.45 -4.46 -3.78
CA CYS A 180 -8.84 -3.35 -3.06
C CYS A 180 -9.91 -2.44 -2.47
N ALA A 181 -9.57 -1.76 -1.39
CA ALA A 181 -10.43 -0.75 -0.77
C ALA A 181 -9.58 0.35 -0.17
N ASP A 182 -10.11 1.56 -0.16
CA ASP A 182 -9.50 2.71 0.50
C ASP A 182 -10.55 3.53 1.23
N VAL A 183 -10.12 4.20 2.30
CA VAL A 183 -10.96 5.06 3.13
C VAL A 183 -10.27 6.37 3.39
N ASP A 184 -10.98 7.44 3.09
CA ASP A 184 -10.65 8.80 3.51
C ASP A 184 -11.97 9.48 3.90
N TYR A 185 -12.21 9.57 5.22
CA TYR A 185 -13.50 10.04 5.75
C TYR A 185 -13.89 11.40 5.16
N PRO A 186 -15.14 11.58 4.68
CA PRO A 186 -16.31 10.71 4.85
C PRO A 186 -16.53 9.67 3.73
N MET A 187 -15.53 9.35 2.90
CA MET A 187 -15.65 8.47 1.76
C MET A 187 -14.93 7.12 1.97
N ALA A 188 -15.54 6.04 1.48
CA ALA A 188 -14.86 4.77 1.24
C ALA A 188 -15.11 4.30 -0.19
N VAL A 189 -14.11 3.66 -0.80
CA VAL A 189 -14.20 3.08 -2.14
C VAL A 189 -13.77 1.63 -2.08
N VAL A 190 -14.61 0.73 -2.61
CA VAL A 190 -14.34 -0.70 -2.70
C VAL A 190 -14.40 -1.11 -4.17
N VAL A 191 -13.38 -1.84 -4.63
CA VAL A 191 -13.28 -2.34 -5.99
C VAL A 191 -13.27 -3.86 -5.98
N THR A 192 -14.12 -4.48 -6.80
CA THR A 192 -14.33 -5.92 -6.84
C THR A 192 -13.73 -6.58 -8.08
N ALA A 193 -13.64 -7.91 -8.06
CA ALA A 193 -13.12 -8.73 -9.15
C ALA A 193 -13.86 -8.50 -10.48
N GLY A 194 -15.17 -8.25 -10.45
CA GLY A 194 -16.01 -7.99 -11.63
C GLY A 194 -15.94 -6.56 -12.18
N ARG A 195 -14.92 -5.78 -11.82
CA ARG A 195 -14.73 -4.37 -12.21
C ARG A 195 -15.80 -3.42 -11.65
N SER A 196 -16.62 -3.85 -10.71
CA SER A 196 -17.55 -2.97 -10.01
C SER A 196 -16.81 -2.12 -9.00
N ILE A 197 -17.07 -0.81 -9.02
CA ILE A 197 -16.57 0.18 -8.07
C ILE A 197 -17.77 0.65 -7.25
N ILE A 198 -17.68 0.52 -5.94
CA ILE A 198 -18.74 0.90 -5.01
C ILE A 198 -18.21 1.96 -4.07
N ILE A 199 -18.89 3.08 -4.02
CA ILE A 199 -18.54 4.23 -3.21
C ILE A 199 -19.53 4.33 -2.06
N TYR A 200 -19.02 4.43 -0.85
CA TYR A 200 -19.80 4.58 0.37
C TYR A 200 -19.60 5.95 0.97
N GLN A 201 -20.70 6.54 1.44
CA GLN A 201 -20.72 7.68 2.34
C GLN A 201 -20.68 7.15 3.78
N LEU A 202 -19.78 7.66 4.60
CA LEU A 202 -19.55 7.20 5.96
C LEU A 202 -20.14 8.13 7.03
N GLU A 203 -20.61 9.32 6.61
CA GLU A 203 -21.22 10.27 7.54
C GLU A 203 -22.56 9.75 8.08
N GLY A 204 -22.69 9.70 9.40
CA GLY A 204 -23.91 9.15 10.05
C GLY A 204 -24.03 7.63 9.97
N GLY A 205 -23.00 6.93 9.48
CA GLY A 205 -22.95 5.49 9.26
C GLY A 205 -22.76 5.11 7.80
N PRO A 206 -22.19 3.92 7.50
CA PRO A 206 -21.89 3.49 6.15
C PRO A 206 -23.15 3.34 5.29
N LYS A 207 -23.21 4.01 4.15
CA LYS A 207 -24.29 3.89 3.15
C LYS A 207 -23.71 3.87 1.75
N GLU A 208 -24.21 2.99 0.88
CA GLU A 208 -23.84 3.01 -0.54
C GLU A 208 -24.29 4.35 -1.15
N PHE A 209 -23.34 5.12 -1.63
CA PHE A 209 -23.57 6.39 -2.29
C PHE A 209 -23.71 6.23 -3.80
N LYS A 210 -22.83 5.41 -4.40
CA LYS A 210 -22.81 5.21 -5.85
C LYS A 210 -22.15 3.88 -6.19
N ARG A 211 -22.70 3.20 -7.18
CA ARG A 211 -22.10 2.02 -7.81
C ARG A 211 -21.90 2.30 -9.29
N MET A 212 -20.73 1.91 -9.80
CA MET A 212 -20.40 2.11 -11.20
C MET A 212 -19.52 0.97 -11.72
N GLU A 213 -19.55 0.74 -13.02
CA GLU A 213 -18.57 -0.09 -13.69
C GLU A 213 -17.31 0.73 -13.98
N SER A 214 -16.15 0.11 -13.83
CA SER A 214 -14.88 0.77 -14.09
C SER A 214 -14.71 1.12 -15.58
N PRO A 215 -14.15 2.30 -15.89
CA PRO A 215 -13.74 2.64 -17.24
C PRO A 215 -12.55 1.82 -17.75
N LEU A 216 -11.81 1.12 -16.85
CA LEU A 216 -10.73 0.21 -17.21
C LEU A 216 -11.28 -1.16 -17.59
N LYS A 217 -10.77 -1.75 -18.67
CA LYS A 217 -11.31 -2.99 -19.24
C LYS A 217 -10.84 -4.26 -18.51
N TYR A 218 -9.74 -4.18 -17.76
CA TYR A 218 -9.10 -5.32 -17.13
C TYR A 218 -9.11 -5.20 -15.62
N GLN A 219 -8.70 -6.26 -14.95
CA GLN A 219 -8.71 -6.41 -13.50
C GLN A 219 -7.98 -5.28 -12.77
N HIS A 220 -8.61 -4.77 -11.73
CA HIS A 220 -8.01 -3.80 -10.82
C HIS A 220 -7.09 -4.46 -9.81
N ARG A 221 -6.07 -3.73 -9.38
CA ARG A 221 -5.15 -4.13 -8.32
C ARG A 221 -5.13 -3.19 -7.13
N CYS A 222 -5.38 -1.92 -7.36
CA CYS A 222 -5.27 -0.88 -6.35
C CYS A 222 -6.28 0.25 -6.56
N VAL A 223 -6.57 0.95 -5.47
CA VAL A 223 -7.40 2.15 -5.42
C VAL A 223 -6.80 3.11 -4.39
N SER A 224 -6.86 4.40 -4.67
CA SER A 224 -6.46 5.45 -3.72
C SER A 224 -7.37 6.66 -3.88
N ILE A 225 -7.85 7.19 -2.76
CA ILE A 225 -8.70 8.39 -2.71
C ILE A 225 -7.82 9.63 -2.79
N PHE A 226 -8.27 10.67 -3.49
CA PHE A 226 -7.60 11.96 -3.52
C PHE A 226 -8.51 13.08 -2.98
N ARG A 227 -7.85 14.11 -2.49
CA ARG A 227 -8.48 15.30 -1.92
C ARG A 227 -8.34 16.50 -2.86
N ASP A 228 -9.23 17.44 -2.70
CA ASP A 228 -9.11 18.76 -3.29
C ASP A 228 -8.16 19.68 -2.48
N LYS A 229 -8.06 20.94 -2.90
CA LYS A 229 -7.26 21.96 -2.21
C LYS A 229 -7.73 22.27 -0.79
N ASN A 230 -9.01 21.99 -0.50
CA ASN A 230 -9.62 22.16 0.82
C ASN A 230 -9.43 20.91 1.70
N LYS A 231 -8.65 19.93 1.24
CA LYS A 231 -8.42 18.61 1.89
C LYS A 231 -9.68 17.75 2.00
N THR A 232 -10.69 18.02 1.19
CA THR A 232 -11.92 17.22 1.12
C THR A 232 -11.73 16.08 0.11
N PRO A 233 -12.09 14.82 0.45
CA PRO A 233 -12.09 13.72 -0.51
C PRO A 233 -13.10 13.99 -1.63
N THR A 234 -12.63 14.08 -2.87
CA THR A 234 -13.45 14.46 -4.04
C THR A 234 -13.44 13.44 -5.16
N GLY A 235 -12.58 12.43 -5.04
CA GLY A 235 -12.49 11.39 -6.05
C GLY A 235 -11.44 10.33 -5.71
N PHE A 236 -11.19 9.46 -6.65
CA PHE A 236 -10.25 8.36 -6.48
C PHE A 236 -9.54 8.00 -7.78
N ALA A 237 -8.40 7.34 -7.66
CA ALA A 237 -7.68 6.69 -8.76
C ALA A 237 -7.77 5.17 -8.61
N THR A 238 -7.90 4.45 -9.73
CA THR A 238 -7.80 2.99 -9.76
C THR A 238 -6.74 2.56 -10.76
N GLY A 239 -5.95 1.54 -10.39
CA GLY A 239 -4.91 0.94 -11.25
C GLY A 239 -5.26 -0.48 -11.67
N SER A 240 -4.94 -0.85 -12.92
CA SER A 240 -5.23 -2.16 -13.48
C SER A 240 -3.99 -2.93 -13.94
N VAL A 241 -4.18 -4.23 -14.21
CA VAL A 241 -3.15 -5.12 -14.74
C VAL A 241 -2.67 -4.75 -16.15
N GLU A 242 -3.42 -3.90 -16.86
CA GLU A 242 -3.07 -3.46 -18.23
C GLU A 242 -2.19 -2.20 -18.29
N GLY A 243 -1.56 -1.80 -17.19
CA GLY A 243 -0.74 -0.57 -17.17
C GLY A 243 -1.57 0.67 -17.49
N ARG A 244 -2.71 0.82 -16.82
CA ARG A 244 -3.59 2.00 -16.92
C ARG A 244 -4.06 2.42 -15.54
N VAL A 245 -4.24 3.72 -15.40
CA VAL A 245 -4.89 4.36 -14.27
C VAL A 245 -6.11 5.13 -14.75
N ALA A 246 -7.20 5.05 -13.98
CA ALA A 246 -8.39 5.88 -14.15
C ALA A 246 -8.50 6.87 -13.00
N ILE A 247 -8.70 8.14 -13.31
CA ILE A 247 -9.03 9.21 -12.37
C ILE A 247 -10.54 9.45 -12.46
N GLN A 248 -11.22 9.37 -11.31
CA GLN A 248 -12.68 9.51 -11.21
C GLN A 248 -13.02 10.50 -10.11
N TYR A 249 -13.77 11.53 -10.45
CA TYR A 249 -14.35 12.48 -9.50
C TYR A 249 -15.76 12.04 -9.11
N LEU A 250 -16.15 12.21 -7.85
CA LEU A 250 -17.50 11.89 -7.37
C LEU A 250 -18.56 12.74 -8.08
N ASN A 251 -18.29 14.04 -8.14
CA ASN A 251 -19.16 15.06 -8.73
C ASN A 251 -18.36 15.82 -9.80
N ALA A 252 -18.06 15.16 -10.91
CA ALA A 252 -17.40 15.79 -12.04
C ALA A 252 -18.31 16.89 -12.62
N VAL A 253 -17.86 18.13 -12.58
CA VAL A 253 -18.57 19.25 -13.21
C VAL A 253 -18.56 19.07 -14.72
N ASN A 254 -17.44 18.63 -15.27
CA ASN A 254 -17.30 18.28 -16.68
C ASN A 254 -17.00 16.77 -16.79
N PRO A 255 -17.72 15.99 -17.63
CA PRO A 255 -17.43 14.59 -17.86
C PRO A 255 -15.97 14.31 -18.27
N LYS A 256 -15.30 15.28 -18.91
CA LYS A 256 -13.89 15.20 -19.30
C LYS A 256 -12.90 15.28 -18.12
N ASP A 257 -13.37 15.62 -16.91
CA ASP A 257 -12.53 15.60 -15.71
C ASP A 257 -12.20 14.17 -15.31
N ASN A 258 -13.09 13.23 -15.64
CA ASN A 258 -12.81 11.81 -15.56
C ASN A 258 -11.99 11.37 -16.77
N PHE A 259 -10.84 10.76 -16.53
CA PHE A 259 -9.95 10.33 -17.62
C PHE A 259 -9.15 9.09 -17.25
N THR A 260 -8.60 8.45 -18.26
CA THR A 260 -7.66 7.32 -18.12
C THR A 260 -6.35 7.64 -18.82
N PHE A 261 -5.25 7.13 -18.27
CA PHE A 261 -3.95 7.27 -18.91
C PHE A 261 -3.15 5.97 -18.84
N LYS A 262 -2.22 5.82 -19.80
CA LYS A 262 -1.29 4.69 -19.89
C LYS A 262 -0.06 4.97 -19.03
N CYS A 263 0.41 3.95 -18.30
CA CYS A 263 1.64 3.96 -17.51
C CYS A 263 2.29 2.57 -17.55
N HIS A 264 3.48 2.43 -16.97
CA HIS A 264 4.20 1.15 -16.83
C HIS A 264 4.24 0.34 -18.13
N ARG A 265 4.86 0.94 -19.16
CA ARG A 265 5.01 0.34 -20.49
C ARG A 265 6.44 0.52 -20.98
N SER A 266 6.97 -0.50 -21.67
CA SER A 266 8.27 -0.38 -22.35
C SER A 266 8.21 0.66 -23.48
N ASN A 267 9.36 1.24 -23.82
CA ASN A 267 9.49 2.22 -24.92
C ASN A 267 9.44 1.56 -26.32
N GLY A 268 8.92 0.36 -26.45
CA GLY A 268 8.91 -0.46 -27.64
C GLY A 268 9.93 -1.60 -27.53
N ALA A 269 9.55 -2.80 -27.96
CA ALA A 269 10.48 -3.92 -28.07
C ALA A 269 11.17 -3.90 -29.41
N ALA A 270 12.31 -4.56 -29.53
CA ALA A 270 13.02 -4.76 -30.78
C ALA A 270 12.15 -5.40 -31.91
N ASN A 271 11.03 -6.02 -31.50
CA ASN A 271 10.07 -6.70 -32.38
C ASN A 271 8.80 -5.89 -32.68
N GLY A 272 8.76 -4.59 -32.35
CA GLY A 272 7.60 -3.73 -32.59
C GLY A 272 6.45 -3.89 -31.57
N PHE A 273 6.58 -4.78 -30.57
CA PHE A 273 5.61 -4.96 -29.50
C PHE A 273 5.98 -4.09 -28.29
N GLN A 274 4.96 -3.61 -27.57
CA GLN A 274 5.13 -2.89 -26.33
C GLN A 274 4.77 -3.79 -25.16
N ASP A 275 5.71 -4.01 -24.23
CA ASP A 275 5.42 -4.71 -22.99
C ASP A 275 4.53 -3.83 -22.10
N ILE A 276 3.54 -4.46 -21.49
CA ILE A 276 2.57 -3.83 -20.61
C ILE A 276 2.69 -4.49 -19.23
N TYR A 277 2.85 -3.66 -18.21
CA TYR A 277 3.05 -4.09 -16.83
C TYR A 277 1.90 -3.61 -15.96
N ALA A 278 1.55 -4.41 -14.94
CA ALA A 278 0.48 -4.06 -14.01
C ALA A 278 0.85 -2.84 -13.15
N VAL A 279 -0.18 -2.06 -12.81
CA VAL A 279 -0.12 -1.06 -11.74
C VAL A 279 -0.41 -1.78 -10.42
N ASN A 280 0.62 -1.99 -9.62
CA ASN A 280 0.52 -2.76 -8.38
C ASN A 280 -0.03 -1.92 -7.23
N ASP A 281 0.33 -0.64 -7.17
CA ASP A 281 -0.13 0.26 -6.12
C ASP A 281 -0.19 1.73 -6.55
N LEU A 282 -0.95 2.52 -5.78
CA LEU A 282 -1.19 3.95 -5.99
C LEU A 282 -1.17 4.67 -4.63
N ALA A 283 -0.56 5.84 -4.58
CA ALA A 283 -0.69 6.73 -3.42
C ALA A 283 -0.68 8.20 -3.85
N PHE A 284 -1.51 9.02 -3.21
CA PHE A 284 -1.49 10.47 -3.40
C PHE A 284 -0.61 11.15 -2.36
N HIS A 285 0.20 12.11 -2.81
CA HIS A 285 1.00 12.94 -1.93
C HIS A 285 0.08 13.82 -1.05
N PRO A 286 0.26 13.82 0.30
CA PRO A 286 -0.71 14.42 1.21
C PRO A 286 -0.85 15.95 1.08
N TYR A 287 0.18 16.64 0.56
CA TYR A 287 0.18 18.09 0.37
C TYR A 287 0.02 18.51 -1.08
N HIS A 288 0.74 17.87 -2.00
CA HIS A 288 0.75 18.29 -3.40
C HIS A 288 -0.42 17.72 -4.21
N GLY A 289 -1.08 16.65 -3.72
CA GLY A 289 -2.15 15.96 -4.44
C GLY A 289 -1.68 15.27 -5.73
N THR A 290 -0.37 15.18 -5.94
CA THR A 290 0.24 14.43 -7.04
C THR A 290 0.23 12.93 -6.73
N LEU A 291 0.23 12.12 -7.76
CA LEU A 291 0.05 10.67 -7.68
C LEU A 291 1.38 9.96 -7.90
N VAL A 292 1.68 8.94 -7.09
CA VAL A 292 2.67 7.91 -7.42
C VAL A 292 1.97 6.67 -7.91
N THR A 293 2.53 6.03 -8.95
CA THR A 293 2.15 4.71 -9.42
C THR A 293 3.34 3.77 -9.28
N ALA A 294 3.12 2.57 -8.75
CA ALA A 294 4.13 1.52 -8.61
C ALA A 294 3.76 0.34 -9.52
N GLY A 295 4.72 -0.21 -10.27
CA GLY A 295 4.43 -1.19 -11.31
C GLY A 295 5.29 -2.43 -11.33
N SER A 296 4.79 -3.43 -12.05
CA SER A 296 5.49 -4.71 -12.31
C SER A 296 6.74 -4.55 -13.18
N ASP A 297 6.96 -3.38 -13.79
CA ASP A 297 8.17 -3.01 -14.52
C ASP A 297 9.34 -2.63 -13.60
N GLY A 298 9.17 -2.77 -12.28
CA GLY A 298 10.17 -2.37 -11.30
C GLY A 298 10.35 -0.87 -11.15
N ARG A 299 9.43 -0.06 -11.66
CA ARG A 299 9.49 1.39 -11.63
C ARG A 299 8.33 1.99 -10.83
N PHE A 300 8.57 3.16 -10.25
CA PHE A 300 7.51 4.08 -9.86
C PHE A 300 7.55 5.33 -10.74
N SER A 301 6.38 5.96 -10.91
CA SER A 301 6.26 7.20 -11.67
C SER A 301 5.41 8.21 -10.92
N TYR A 302 5.77 9.48 -11.01
CA TYR A 302 5.04 10.61 -10.43
C TYR A 302 4.22 11.32 -11.50
N TRP A 303 2.99 11.68 -11.14
CA TRP A 303 1.99 12.26 -12.03
C TRP A 303 1.30 13.44 -11.38
N ASP A 304 1.10 14.49 -12.13
CA ASP A 304 0.17 15.56 -11.78
C ASP A 304 -1.16 15.28 -12.48
N LYS A 305 -2.19 14.91 -11.69
CA LYS A 305 -3.52 14.60 -12.24
C LYS A 305 -4.23 15.85 -12.79
N ASP A 306 -3.94 17.03 -12.23
CA ASP A 306 -4.63 18.26 -12.59
C ASP A 306 -4.10 18.83 -13.91
N SER A 307 -2.79 18.76 -14.15
CA SER A 307 -2.19 19.08 -15.45
C SER A 307 -2.16 17.90 -16.42
N ARG A 308 -2.48 16.68 -15.95
CA ARG A 308 -2.43 15.41 -16.72
C ARG A 308 -1.05 15.11 -17.29
N THR A 309 0.00 15.45 -16.55
CA THR A 309 1.38 15.28 -16.97
C THR A 309 2.14 14.32 -16.08
N LYS A 310 3.10 13.60 -16.68
CA LYS A 310 4.09 12.84 -15.95
C LYS A 310 5.19 13.77 -15.46
N LEU A 311 5.52 13.70 -14.17
CA LEU A 311 6.56 14.51 -13.55
C LEU A 311 7.92 13.81 -13.66
N LYS A 312 7.99 12.55 -13.19
CA LYS A 312 9.25 11.79 -13.11
C LYS A 312 8.98 10.29 -13.16
N THR A 313 9.96 9.52 -13.60
CA THR A 313 9.98 8.05 -13.50
C THR A 313 11.30 7.62 -12.89
N SER A 314 11.28 6.62 -12.00
CA SER A 314 12.47 6.04 -11.38
C SER A 314 13.27 5.17 -12.34
N GLU A 315 14.50 4.83 -11.97
CA GLU A 315 15.19 3.69 -12.59
C GLU A 315 14.50 2.38 -12.23
N ALA A 316 14.68 1.35 -13.07
CA ALA A 316 14.07 0.05 -12.85
C ALA A 316 14.83 -0.72 -11.76
N CYS A 317 14.11 -1.17 -10.75
CA CYS A 317 14.59 -2.18 -9.81
C CYS A 317 14.61 -3.56 -10.47
N GLU A 318 15.33 -4.51 -9.89
CA GLU A 318 15.45 -5.88 -10.43
C GLU A 318 14.17 -6.72 -10.33
N GLN A 319 13.23 -6.32 -9.47
CA GLN A 319 11.95 -6.96 -9.28
C GLN A 319 10.82 -5.91 -9.31
N PRO A 320 9.55 -6.35 -9.43
CA PRO A 320 8.40 -5.47 -9.36
C PRO A 320 8.39 -4.58 -8.10
N ILE A 321 7.82 -3.38 -8.21
CA ILE A 321 7.44 -2.59 -7.04
C ILE A 321 6.01 -2.98 -6.68
N THR A 322 5.83 -3.56 -5.48
CA THR A 322 4.55 -4.15 -5.07
C THR A 322 3.70 -3.20 -4.26
N LYS A 323 4.33 -2.31 -3.45
CA LYS A 323 3.63 -1.34 -2.60
C LYS A 323 4.36 -0.02 -2.52
N CYS A 324 3.60 1.04 -2.25
CA CYS A 324 4.14 2.37 -1.96
C CYS A 324 3.27 3.11 -0.94
N ALA A 325 3.89 3.92 -0.09
CA ALA A 325 3.20 4.74 0.90
C ALA A 325 3.97 6.02 1.18
N PHE A 326 3.26 7.13 1.36
CA PHE A 326 3.85 8.38 1.86
C PHE A 326 3.76 8.45 3.38
N ASN A 327 4.76 9.05 4.01
CA ASN A 327 4.64 9.46 5.39
C ASN A 327 3.70 10.68 5.52
N LYS A 328 3.29 10.99 6.75
CA LYS A 328 2.33 12.07 7.06
C LYS A 328 2.72 13.44 6.50
N ASP A 329 4.03 13.70 6.38
CA ASP A 329 4.57 14.99 5.94
C ASP A 329 4.82 15.02 4.41
N GLY A 330 4.64 13.90 3.72
CA GLY A 330 4.96 13.76 2.31
C GLY A 330 6.47 13.86 1.98
N GLN A 331 7.33 13.89 2.99
CA GLN A 331 8.78 14.01 2.81
C GLN A 331 9.41 12.72 2.32
N ILE A 332 8.80 11.58 2.68
CA ILE A 332 9.33 10.24 2.44
C ILE A 332 8.30 9.40 1.69
N LEU A 333 8.73 8.78 0.60
CA LEU A 333 8.04 7.68 -0.05
C LEU A 333 8.74 6.37 0.36
N ALA A 334 8.01 5.47 1.03
CA ALA A 334 8.42 4.07 1.17
C ALA A 334 7.89 3.27 -0.02
N TYR A 335 8.71 2.39 -0.60
CA TYR A 335 8.28 1.46 -1.62
C TYR A 335 8.95 0.09 -1.46
N SER A 336 8.21 -0.96 -1.74
CA SER A 336 8.70 -2.34 -1.63
C SER A 336 9.01 -2.92 -3.00
N VAL A 337 10.14 -3.62 -3.08
CA VAL A 337 10.60 -4.33 -4.28
C VAL A 337 10.59 -5.81 -3.95
N SER A 338 9.66 -6.54 -4.54
CA SER A 338 9.49 -7.98 -4.33
C SER A 338 8.72 -8.59 -5.49
N TYR A 339 8.70 -9.93 -5.58
CA TYR A 339 7.96 -10.62 -6.62
C TYR A 339 6.44 -10.39 -6.45
N ASP A 340 5.74 -10.03 -7.52
CA ASP A 340 4.32 -9.67 -7.50
C ASP A 340 3.39 -10.77 -8.05
N TRP A 341 3.92 -11.97 -8.28
CA TRP A 341 3.22 -13.15 -8.78
C TRP A 341 2.57 -12.99 -10.16
N SER A 342 2.90 -11.90 -10.88
CA SER A 342 2.32 -11.61 -12.20
C SER A 342 2.62 -12.67 -13.27
N LYS A 343 3.70 -13.44 -13.08
CA LYS A 343 4.14 -14.50 -13.99
C LYS A 343 3.88 -15.91 -13.46
N GLY A 344 3.22 -16.05 -12.28
CA GLY A 344 2.95 -17.34 -11.64
C GLY A 344 4.11 -17.91 -10.83
N HIS A 345 3.89 -19.07 -10.20
CA HIS A 345 4.82 -19.66 -9.23
C HIS A 345 6.15 -20.10 -9.85
N GLU A 346 6.16 -20.45 -11.12
CA GLU A 346 7.37 -20.91 -11.84
C GLU A 346 8.48 -19.85 -11.92
N TYR A 347 8.11 -18.57 -11.82
CA TYR A 347 9.05 -17.45 -11.86
C TYR A 347 9.45 -16.96 -10.45
N TYR A 348 8.91 -17.56 -9.40
CA TYR A 348 9.31 -17.25 -8.03
C TYR A 348 10.74 -17.76 -7.77
N ASN A 349 11.62 -16.86 -7.33
CA ASN A 349 13.01 -17.18 -7.07
C ASN A 349 13.39 -16.79 -5.64
N THR A 350 13.59 -17.80 -4.78
CA THR A 350 13.97 -17.64 -3.37
C THR A 350 15.35 -17.01 -3.17
N GLN A 351 16.20 -16.97 -4.20
CA GLN A 351 17.50 -16.31 -4.14
C GLN A 351 17.42 -14.79 -4.33
N LYS A 352 16.29 -14.29 -4.81
CA LYS A 352 16.07 -12.86 -4.94
C LYS A 352 15.62 -12.29 -3.61
N LYS A 353 16.39 -11.33 -3.10
CA LYS A 353 16.10 -10.62 -1.86
C LYS A 353 14.91 -9.64 -2.06
N ASN A 354 14.06 -9.53 -1.05
CA ASN A 354 13.03 -8.50 -1.00
C ASN A 354 13.59 -7.22 -0.35
N TYR A 355 13.09 -6.07 -0.77
CA TYR A 355 13.55 -4.77 -0.29
C TYR A 355 12.39 -3.87 0.10
N ILE A 356 12.64 -3.00 1.07
CA ILE A 356 11.86 -1.77 1.28
C ILE A 356 12.86 -0.62 1.20
N PHE A 357 12.58 0.34 0.33
CA PHE A 357 13.37 1.55 0.17
C PHE A 357 12.61 2.78 0.66
N LEU A 358 13.35 3.73 1.20
CA LEU A 358 12.86 5.03 1.65
C LEU A 358 13.48 6.13 0.78
N ARG A 359 12.63 6.88 0.08
CA ARG A 359 13.04 7.95 -0.82
C ARG A 359 12.59 9.31 -0.31
N PRO A 360 13.51 10.28 -0.10
CA PRO A 360 13.14 11.68 0.01
C PRO A 360 12.53 12.16 -1.31
N CYS A 361 11.28 12.68 -1.28
CA CYS A 361 10.53 12.87 -2.53
C CYS A 361 9.73 14.18 -2.61
N PHE A 362 9.71 15.01 -1.55
CA PHE A 362 8.85 16.18 -1.47
C PHE A 362 8.98 17.11 -2.69
N GLU A 363 10.21 17.44 -3.09
CA GLU A 363 10.45 18.33 -4.22
C GLU A 363 10.12 17.69 -5.58
N ASP A 364 10.37 16.37 -5.72
CA ASP A 364 10.10 15.61 -6.96
C ASP A 364 8.61 15.57 -7.32
N LEU A 365 7.73 15.78 -6.36
CA LEU A 365 6.27 15.69 -6.47
C LEU A 365 5.57 17.04 -6.56
N LYS A 366 6.29 18.15 -6.53
CA LYS A 366 5.70 19.46 -6.74
C LYS A 366 5.06 19.56 -8.13
N PRO A 367 3.80 20.00 -8.25
CA PRO A 367 3.21 20.31 -9.54
C PRO A 367 4.06 21.34 -10.29
N ARG A 368 4.17 21.18 -11.61
CA ARG A 368 4.81 22.20 -12.43
C ARG A 368 3.97 23.46 -12.41
N GLN A 369 4.60 24.61 -12.17
CA GLN A 369 3.90 25.89 -12.30
C GLN A 369 3.45 26.04 -13.77
N LYS A 370 2.18 26.37 -13.97
CA LYS A 370 1.71 26.77 -15.29
C LYS A 370 2.38 28.10 -15.62
N THR A 371 3.33 28.09 -16.55
CA THR A 371 3.86 29.30 -17.19
C THR A 371 2.77 29.96 -18.05
#